data_aa3351671d668ec13571b92b3e024b14
#
_entry.id   aa3351671d668ec13571b92b3e024b14
#
_cell.length_a   1.000
_cell.length_b   1.000
_cell.length_c   1.000
_cell.angle_alpha   90.00
_cell.angle_beta   90.00
_cell.angle_gamma   90.00
#
_symmetry.space_group_name_H-M   'P 1'
#
loop_
_entity.id
_entity.type
_entity.pdbx_description
1 polymer ?
#
loop_
_entity_poly.entity_id
_entity_poly.type
_entity_poly.pdbx_seq_one_letter_code
_entity_poly.pdbx_strand_id
1 'polypeptide(L)'
;SRSKYSGLRVNRETAMILAMRVALYEGSWEKYHKGTDFATEDNSEEFFKEVMNWGDQYLFPAGLTLHMTATNPKATNIDDAFSELFNSNDLSNISEVTFWKKYSIADGVFNTVTQQLSGGVTDNVKPSGLSKSLVDNFLNVDGTPVDPTDEKYKDFNEVFKDRDGRLLAMVMHTGCKFKSNSLMNVRVYDETGTEAEQKEKNKDISSPRLNGDGIYKNVTGFHTRLGIDTTYVTGNCETAHVMCRYAEGLLCYAEAAAELGQYNDNVAEKTLKPLRQRAGVVYVTPAADPHFPFQGLPPA
;
A
#
# COMPACT_ATOMS: atom_id res chain seq x y z
N SER A 1 8.84 21.89 11.98
CA SER A 1 7.98 20.71 12.15
C SER A 1 6.93 20.63 11.06
N ARG A 2 6.41 19.44 10.85
CA ARG A 2 5.32 19.16 9.89
C ARG A 2 4.12 20.09 10.11
N SER A 3 3.75 20.35 11.34
CA SER A 3 2.58 21.17 11.70
C SER A 3 2.63 22.59 11.12
N LYS A 4 3.82 23.16 10.93
CA LYS A 4 3.95 24.55 10.43
C LYS A 4 3.45 24.74 9.00
N TYR A 5 3.62 23.72 8.15
CA TYR A 5 3.24 23.77 6.73
C TYR A 5 2.37 22.57 6.32
N SER A 6 1.78 21.89 7.28
CA SER A 6 0.88 20.73 7.04
C SER A 6 1.48 19.65 6.12
N GLY A 7 2.80 19.47 6.15
CA GLY A 7 3.50 18.51 5.31
C GLY A 7 3.77 18.94 3.87
N LEU A 8 3.46 20.19 3.49
CA LEU A 8 3.69 20.69 2.13
C LEU A 8 5.14 21.13 1.86
N ARG A 9 5.99 21.09 2.86
CA ARG A 9 7.43 21.40 2.75
C ARG A 9 8.24 20.37 3.51
N VAL A 10 9.46 20.16 3.07
CA VAL A 10 10.43 19.34 3.81
C VAL A 10 10.54 19.88 5.23
N ASN A 11 10.49 19.02 6.20
CA ASN A 11 10.46 19.30 7.62
C ASN A 11 11.35 18.30 8.37
N ARG A 12 11.50 18.51 9.69
CA ARG A 12 12.37 17.66 10.51
C ARG A 12 11.97 16.18 10.44
N GLU A 13 10.68 15.91 10.52
CA GLU A 13 10.12 14.54 10.50
C GLU A 13 10.39 13.83 9.17
N THR A 14 10.29 14.55 8.06
CA THR A 14 10.66 14.04 6.74
C THR A 14 12.16 13.78 6.64
N ALA A 15 12.99 14.70 7.14
CA ALA A 15 14.44 14.55 7.10
C ALA A 15 14.92 13.31 7.89
N MET A 16 14.29 13.05 9.05
CA MET A 16 14.58 11.87 9.86
C MET A 16 14.26 10.56 9.09
N ILE A 17 13.07 10.45 8.52
CA ILE A 17 12.66 9.25 7.76
C ILE A 17 13.57 9.07 6.54
N LEU A 18 13.93 10.15 5.86
CA LEU A 18 14.86 10.09 4.73
C LEU A 18 16.27 9.62 5.16
N ALA A 19 16.76 10.11 6.31
CA ALA A 19 18.05 9.64 6.84
C ALA A 19 18.02 8.14 7.15
N MET A 20 16.94 7.65 7.77
CA MET A 20 16.75 6.23 8.02
C MET A 20 16.71 5.41 6.71
N ARG A 21 15.98 5.88 5.69
CA ARG A 21 15.92 5.24 4.37
C ARG A 21 17.31 5.15 3.72
N VAL A 22 18.07 6.24 3.75
CA VAL A 22 19.42 6.29 3.14
C VAL A 22 20.38 5.35 3.86
N ALA A 23 20.39 5.38 5.20
CA ALA A 23 21.24 4.49 5.99
C ALA A 23 20.85 3.01 5.79
N LEU A 24 19.54 2.68 5.79
CA LEU A 24 19.08 1.32 5.54
C LEU A 24 19.50 0.83 4.15
N TYR A 25 19.35 1.68 3.14
CA TYR A 25 19.73 1.34 1.76
C TYR A 25 21.24 1.05 1.68
N GLU A 26 22.07 1.94 2.23
CA GLU A 26 23.52 1.75 2.20
C GLU A 26 23.97 0.51 2.97
N GLY A 27 23.44 0.30 4.17
CA GLY A 27 23.72 -0.90 4.94
C GLY A 27 23.33 -2.18 4.20
N SER A 28 22.17 -2.21 3.57
CA SER A 28 21.73 -3.35 2.77
C SER A 28 22.61 -3.52 1.53
N TRP A 29 22.96 -2.42 0.87
CA TRP A 29 23.85 -2.46 -0.29
C TRP A 29 25.21 -3.08 0.03
N GLU A 30 25.88 -2.58 1.06
CA GLU A 30 27.19 -3.10 1.47
C GLU A 30 27.13 -4.58 1.90
N LYS A 31 26.11 -4.94 2.69
CA LYS A 31 25.95 -6.30 3.18
C LYS A 31 25.80 -7.32 2.05
N TYR A 32 24.92 -7.03 1.10
CA TYR A 32 24.57 -8.00 0.05
C TYR A 32 25.47 -7.93 -1.18
N HIS A 33 26.33 -6.90 -1.31
CA HIS A 33 27.30 -6.79 -2.37
C HIS A 33 28.76 -6.94 -1.90
N LYS A 34 28.97 -7.33 -0.63
CA LYS A 34 30.29 -7.53 -0.04
C LYS A 34 31.15 -8.44 -0.92
N GLY A 35 32.39 -7.98 -1.20
CA GLY A 35 33.35 -8.72 -2.00
C GLY A 35 33.12 -8.69 -3.51
N THR A 36 32.21 -7.84 -3.97
CA THR A 36 32.03 -7.52 -5.39
C THR A 36 32.71 -6.19 -5.73
N ASP A 37 32.75 -5.84 -7.01
CA ASP A 37 33.26 -4.52 -7.47
C ASP A 37 32.40 -3.34 -6.95
N PHE A 38 31.21 -3.61 -6.40
CA PHE A 38 30.26 -2.60 -5.90
C PHE A 38 30.41 -2.32 -4.41
N ALA A 39 30.97 -3.25 -3.62
CA ALA A 39 31.22 -3.09 -2.21
C ALA A 39 32.46 -3.88 -1.78
N THR A 40 33.59 -3.19 -1.60
CA THR A 40 34.86 -3.78 -1.16
C THR A 40 34.92 -3.99 0.35
N GLU A 41 34.20 -3.17 1.10
CA GLU A 41 34.09 -3.19 2.56
C GLU A 41 32.65 -3.48 2.97
N ASP A 42 32.46 -3.82 4.24
CA ASP A 42 31.15 -4.06 4.82
C ASP A 42 31.04 -3.31 6.17
N ASN A 43 30.44 -2.12 6.08
CA ASN A 43 30.11 -1.31 7.25
C ASN A 43 28.59 -1.36 7.56
N SER A 44 27.89 -2.34 7.00
CA SER A 44 26.43 -2.46 7.07
C SER A 44 25.90 -2.40 8.49
N GLU A 45 26.61 -3.02 9.45
CA GLU A 45 26.22 -3.03 10.86
C GLU A 45 26.14 -1.59 11.43
N GLU A 46 27.07 -0.69 11.06
CA GLU A 46 27.05 0.71 11.51
C GLU A 46 25.84 1.45 10.94
N PHE A 47 25.53 1.27 9.68
CA PHE A 47 24.38 1.86 9.04
C PHE A 47 23.06 1.38 9.65
N PHE A 48 22.91 0.10 9.91
CA PHE A 48 21.71 -0.43 10.57
C PHE A 48 21.56 0.07 12.01
N LYS A 49 22.65 0.18 12.76
CA LYS A 49 22.65 0.80 14.10
C LYS A 49 22.23 2.27 14.04
N GLU A 50 22.67 2.98 13.01
CA GLU A 50 22.29 4.40 12.81
C GLU A 50 20.79 4.51 12.51
N VAL A 51 20.19 3.62 11.72
CA VAL A 51 18.73 3.57 11.51
C VAL A 51 18.00 3.43 12.84
N MET A 52 18.42 2.49 13.68
CA MET A 52 17.79 2.29 15.00
C MET A 52 17.99 3.50 15.92
N ASN A 53 19.17 4.10 15.93
CA ASN A 53 19.48 5.29 16.71
C ASN A 53 18.56 6.47 16.31
N TRP A 54 18.37 6.71 15.01
CA TRP A 54 17.44 7.72 14.51
C TRP A 54 15.99 7.41 14.89
N GLY A 55 15.61 6.14 14.88
CA GLY A 55 14.31 5.68 15.34
C GLY A 55 14.05 6.01 16.79
N ASP A 56 14.95 5.61 17.68
CA ASP A 56 14.81 5.76 19.13
C ASP A 56 14.93 7.23 19.59
N GLN A 57 15.87 7.99 19.01
CA GLN A 57 16.12 9.36 19.44
C GLN A 57 15.14 10.37 18.85
N TYR A 58 14.60 10.13 17.67
CA TYR A 58 13.85 11.14 16.95
C TYR A 58 12.50 10.70 16.43
N LEU A 59 12.38 9.49 15.82
CA LEU A 59 11.15 9.08 15.18
C LEU A 59 10.04 8.80 16.18
N PHE A 60 10.29 7.94 17.18
CA PHE A 60 9.29 7.60 18.19
C PHE A 60 8.94 8.80 19.08
N PRO A 61 9.91 9.65 19.54
CA PRO A 61 9.58 10.85 20.29
C PRO A 61 8.88 11.95 19.48
N ALA A 62 8.81 11.87 18.15
CA ALA A 62 8.20 12.91 17.32
C ALA A 62 6.67 13.02 17.49
N GLY A 63 6.04 12.03 18.12
CA GLY A 63 4.58 12.02 18.33
C GLY A 63 3.76 11.82 17.06
N LEU A 64 4.36 11.25 16.02
CA LEU A 64 3.65 10.85 14.81
C LEU A 64 2.75 9.64 15.10
N THR A 65 1.62 9.59 14.43
CA THR A 65 0.65 8.49 14.56
C THR A 65 0.26 7.96 13.20
N LEU A 66 0.02 6.66 13.11
CA LEU A 66 -0.57 6.08 11.92
C LEU A 66 -2.00 6.60 11.70
N HIS A 67 -2.35 6.82 10.46
CA HIS A 67 -3.71 7.18 10.10
C HIS A 67 -4.62 5.96 10.28
N MET A 68 -5.58 6.11 11.18
CA MET A 68 -6.58 5.10 11.50
C MET A 68 -7.96 5.73 11.34
N THR A 69 -8.96 4.98 10.89
CA THR A 69 -10.34 5.49 10.92
C THR A 69 -10.84 5.54 12.36
N ALA A 70 -11.32 6.70 12.77
CA ALA A 70 -11.74 6.97 14.15
C ALA A 70 -13.01 6.20 14.56
N THR A 71 -13.71 5.54 13.67
CA THR A 71 -15.11 5.18 13.89
C THR A 71 -15.40 3.72 14.18
N ASN A 72 -14.49 2.78 13.95
CA ASN A 72 -14.71 1.40 14.36
C ASN A 72 -13.48 0.50 14.30
N PRO A 73 -12.92 0.04 15.44
CA PRO A 73 -11.84 -0.94 15.43
C PRO A 73 -12.25 -2.34 14.94
N LYS A 74 -13.54 -2.60 14.71
CA LYS A 74 -14.03 -3.81 14.02
C LYS A 74 -14.15 -3.61 12.51
N ALA A 75 -13.59 -2.59 12.09
CA ALA A 75 -13.35 -1.99 10.82
C ALA A 75 -13.70 -2.84 9.58
N THR A 76 -14.92 -2.80 9.25
CA THR A 76 -15.38 -2.77 7.87
C THR A 76 -14.79 -1.56 7.10
N ASN A 77 -14.02 -0.68 7.77
CA ASN A 77 -13.45 0.57 7.27
C ASN A 77 -11.91 0.63 7.29
N ILE A 78 -11.21 -0.47 7.47
CA ILE A 78 -9.76 -0.56 7.28
C ILE A 78 -9.38 -0.11 5.87
N ASP A 79 -10.19 -0.50 4.91
CA ASP A 79 -10.20 -0.03 3.55
C ASP A 79 -10.18 1.52 3.46
N ASP A 80 -11.00 2.20 4.25
CA ASP A 80 -11.13 3.66 4.18
C ASP A 80 -9.87 4.38 4.71
N ALA A 81 -9.29 3.94 5.83
CA ALA A 81 -8.11 4.60 6.40
C ALA A 81 -6.90 4.56 5.47
N PHE A 82 -6.60 3.40 4.89
CA PHE A 82 -5.48 3.25 3.97
C PHE A 82 -5.78 3.91 2.62
N SER A 83 -7.02 3.82 2.18
CA SER A 83 -7.52 4.46 0.96
C SER A 83 -7.44 5.98 1.04
N GLU A 84 -7.79 6.59 2.19
CA GLU A 84 -7.71 8.03 2.41
C GLU A 84 -6.29 8.58 2.25
N LEU A 85 -5.26 7.82 2.63
CA LEU A 85 -3.87 8.22 2.44
C LEU A 85 -3.50 8.48 0.97
N PHE A 86 -4.13 7.76 0.04
CA PHE A 86 -3.72 7.75 -1.37
C PHE A 86 -4.78 8.26 -2.34
N ASN A 87 -6.03 8.40 -1.89
CA ASN A 87 -7.15 8.80 -2.74
C ASN A 87 -7.70 10.19 -2.37
N SER A 88 -7.12 10.86 -1.37
CA SER A 88 -7.52 12.20 -0.96
C SER A 88 -6.81 13.29 -1.76
N ASN A 89 -7.47 14.45 -1.89
CA ASN A 89 -6.92 15.64 -2.51
C ASN A 89 -6.19 16.54 -1.49
N ASP A 90 -6.46 16.36 -0.19
CA ASP A 90 -5.84 17.12 0.89
C ASP A 90 -5.42 16.21 2.04
N LEU A 91 -4.13 16.19 2.34
CA LEU A 91 -3.52 15.39 3.41
C LEU A 91 -3.06 16.25 4.60
N SER A 92 -3.50 17.52 4.67
CA SER A 92 -3.04 18.47 5.70
C SER A 92 -3.33 18.01 7.12
N ASN A 93 -4.44 17.31 7.33
CA ASN A 93 -4.88 16.82 8.63
C ASN A 93 -4.42 15.39 8.95
N ILE A 94 -3.71 14.73 8.04
CA ILE A 94 -3.23 13.36 8.23
C ILE A 94 -1.80 13.39 8.76
N SER A 95 -1.63 13.24 10.09
CA SER A 95 -0.33 13.36 10.76
C SER A 95 0.70 12.31 10.33
N GLU A 96 0.25 11.16 9.86
CA GLU A 96 1.11 10.11 9.32
C GLU A 96 1.93 10.60 8.12
N VAL A 97 1.34 11.44 7.27
CA VAL A 97 1.99 11.94 6.05
C VAL A 97 2.87 13.13 6.41
N THR A 98 4.18 12.94 6.40
CA THR A 98 5.14 13.98 6.77
C THR A 98 5.49 14.89 5.61
N PHE A 99 5.42 14.38 4.37
CA PHE A 99 5.66 15.19 3.17
C PHE A 99 4.79 14.70 2.01
N TRP A 100 4.11 15.65 1.35
CA TRP A 100 3.22 15.39 0.23
C TRP A 100 3.14 16.56 -0.74
N LYS A 101 2.73 16.29 -1.96
CA LYS A 101 2.49 17.28 -3.00
C LYS A 101 0.99 17.51 -3.14
N LYS A 102 0.57 18.77 -3.01
CA LYS A 102 -0.79 19.21 -3.30
C LYS A 102 -0.94 19.54 -4.78
N TYR A 103 -2.08 19.19 -5.32
CA TYR A 103 -2.52 19.63 -6.64
C TYR A 103 -3.75 20.52 -6.50
N SER A 104 -3.95 21.45 -7.45
CA SER A 104 -5.07 22.38 -7.50
C SER A 104 -5.34 22.73 -8.96
N ILE A 105 -6.47 22.32 -9.47
CA ILE A 105 -6.91 22.64 -10.84
C ILE A 105 -7.07 24.16 -11.00
N ALA A 106 -7.56 24.83 -9.94
CA ALA A 106 -7.73 26.29 -9.93
C ALA A 106 -6.40 27.05 -10.11
N ASP A 107 -5.30 26.47 -9.60
CA ASP A 107 -3.95 27.04 -9.74
C ASP A 107 -3.20 26.53 -10.99
N GLY A 108 -3.85 25.75 -11.84
CA GLY A 108 -3.25 25.15 -13.03
C GLY A 108 -2.26 24.01 -12.73
N VAL A 109 -2.25 23.50 -11.51
CA VAL A 109 -1.37 22.40 -11.05
C VAL A 109 -2.23 21.15 -10.80
N PHE A 110 -2.25 20.25 -11.74
CA PHE A 110 -3.10 19.04 -11.69
C PHE A 110 -2.31 17.82 -12.13
N ASN A 111 -2.93 16.65 -12.00
CA ASN A 111 -2.40 15.37 -12.50
C ASN A 111 -3.51 14.59 -13.23
N THR A 112 -3.12 13.48 -13.84
CA THR A 112 -4.02 12.58 -14.57
C THR A 112 -4.03 11.17 -14.01
N VAL A 113 -3.57 10.99 -12.76
CA VAL A 113 -3.38 9.67 -12.18
C VAL A 113 -4.67 8.87 -12.12
N THR A 114 -5.78 9.50 -11.74
CA THR A 114 -7.10 8.82 -11.70
C THR A 114 -7.50 8.32 -13.08
N GLN A 115 -7.29 9.12 -14.13
CA GLN A 115 -7.57 8.71 -15.51
C GLN A 115 -6.69 7.54 -15.94
N GLN A 116 -5.39 7.61 -15.66
CA GLN A 116 -4.43 6.56 -15.99
C GLN A 116 -4.74 5.26 -15.28
N LEU A 117 -5.07 5.33 -13.99
CA LEU A 117 -5.36 4.15 -13.19
C LEU A 117 -6.74 3.57 -13.48
N SER A 118 -7.74 4.40 -13.74
CA SER A 118 -9.12 3.96 -14.00
C SER A 118 -9.37 3.43 -15.41
N GLY A 119 -8.41 3.60 -16.33
CA GLY A 119 -8.62 3.28 -17.73
C GLY A 119 -9.73 4.13 -18.33
N GLY A 120 -9.45 5.42 -18.59
CA GLY A 120 -10.43 6.34 -19.16
C GLY A 120 -10.95 5.85 -20.51
N VAL A 121 -12.24 6.00 -20.72
CA VAL A 121 -12.98 5.51 -21.93
C VAL A 121 -12.46 6.17 -23.22
N THR A 122 -11.72 7.27 -23.12
CA THR A 122 -11.34 8.11 -24.25
C THR A 122 -9.85 8.07 -24.64
N ASP A 123 -8.94 7.48 -23.81
CA ASP A 123 -7.54 7.86 -23.94
C ASP A 123 -6.56 6.74 -24.24
N ASN A 124 -7.00 5.60 -24.71
CA ASN A 124 -6.10 4.47 -25.04
C ASN A 124 -5.14 4.05 -23.88
N VAL A 125 -5.45 4.45 -22.65
CA VAL A 125 -4.65 4.11 -21.48
C VAL A 125 -5.12 2.76 -20.94
N LYS A 126 -4.22 1.79 -20.92
CA LYS A 126 -4.48 0.48 -20.33
C LYS A 126 -4.51 0.60 -18.82
N PRO A 127 -5.56 0.11 -18.14
CA PRO A 127 -5.63 0.18 -16.69
C PRO A 127 -4.48 -0.58 -16.05
N SER A 128 -3.87 0.02 -15.02
CA SER A 128 -2.85 -0.62 -14.20
C SER A 128 -3.47 -1.65 -13.28
N GLY A 129 -2.76 -2.74 -13.02
CA GLY A 129 -3.19 -3.77 -12.09
C GLY A 129 -2.04 -4.35 -11.29
N LEU A 130 -2.35 -4.87 -10.11
CA LEU A 130 -1.40 -5.59 -9.28
C LEU A 130 -1.10 -6.95 -9.92
N SER A 131 0.13 -7.43 -9.77
CA SER A 131 0.44 -8.81 -10.14
C SER A 131 -0.26 -9.79 -9.19
N LYS A 132 -0.58 -10.99 -9.70
CA LYS A 132 -1.15 -12.04 -8.85
C LYS A 132 -0.24 -12.36 -7.66
N SER A 133 1.07 -12.44 -7.86
CA SER A 133 2.02 -12.71 -6.78
C SER A 133 1.97 -11.66 -5.68
N LEU A 134 1.77 -10.38 -6.01
CA LEU A 134 1.57 -9.35 -4.99
C LEU A 134 0.24 -9.56 -4.24
N VAL A 135 -0.83 -9.89 -4.94
CA VAL A 135 -2.13 -10.17 -4.31
C VAL A 135 -2.06 -11.39 -3.39
N ASP A 136 -1.34 -12.43 -3.78
CA ASP A 136 -1.15 -13.64 -2.97
C ASP A 136 -0.32 -13.38 -1.70
N ASN A 137 0.56 -12.39 -1.72
CA ASN A 137 1.38 -11.99 -0.56
C ASN A 137 0.62 -11.21 0.53
N PHE A 138 -0.59 -10.71 0.26
CA PHE A 138 -1.43 -10.19 1.33
C PHE A 138 -1.91 -11.34 2.21
N LEU A 139 -1.81 -11.19 3.53
CA LEU A 139 -2.16 -12.23 4.50
C LEU A 139 -3.69 -12.41 4.61
N ASN A 140 -4.11 -13.53 5.18
CA ASN A 140 -5.44 -13.67 5.75
C ASN A 140 -5.56 -12.79 7.02
N VAL A 141 -6.80 -12.48 7.45
CA VAL A 141 -7.03 -11.66 8.67
C VAL A 141 -6.47 -12.30 9.94
N ASP A 142 -6.35 -13.61 9.99
CA ASP A 142 -5.72 -14.34 11.10
C ASP A 142 -4.19 -14.28 11.10
N GLY A 143 -3.59 -13.63 10.09
CA GLY A 143 -2.14 -13.47 9.96
C GLY A 143 -1.45 -14.61 9.21
N THR A 144 -2.18 -15.60 8.74
CA THR A 144 -1.61 -16.72 7.98
C THR A 144 -1.37 -16.35 6.52
N PRO A 145 -0.35 -16.93 5.87
CA PRO A 145 -0.16 -16.84 4.42
C PRO A 145 -1.35 -17.44 3.66
N VAL A 146 -1.52 -16.97 2.44
CA VAL A 146 -2.53 -17.52 1.53
C VAL A 146 -1.96 -18.72 0.80
N ASP A 147 -2.76 -19.77 0.65
CA ASP A 147 -2.48 -20.83 -0.33
C ASP A 147 -3.05 -20.41 -1.69
N PRO A 148 -2.19 -20.04 -2.66
CA PRO A 148 -2.64 -19.56 -3.95
C PRO A 148 -3.29 -20.67 -4.81
N THR A 149 -3.22 -21.93 -4.37
CA THR A 149 -3.80 -23.09 -5.04
C THR A 149 -5.19 -23.44 -4.52
N ASP A 150 -5.67 -22.78 -3.47
CA ASP A 150 -7.01 -22.99 -2.92
C ASP A 150 -8.07 -22.64 -3.99
N GLU A 151 -8.94 -23.62 -4.27
CA GLU A 151 -10.01 -23.54 -5.28
C GLU A 151 -10.95 -22.33 -5.09
N LYS A 152 -11.13 -21.87 -3.84
CA LYS A 152 -11.95 -20.69 -3.55
C LYS A 152 -11.46 -19.44 -4.27
N TYR A 153 -10.15 -19.34 -4.54
CA TYR A 153 -9.56 -18.18 -5.23
C TYR A 153 -9.76 -18.18 -6.74
N LYS A 154 -10.45 -19.17 -7.29
CA LYS A 154 -10.96 -19.12 -8.67
C LYS A 154 -12.15 -18.17 -8.80
N ASP A 155 -12.90 -17.92 -7.71
CA ASP A 155 -13.90 -16.84 -7.66
C ASP A 155 -13.23 -15.53 -7.27
N PHE A 156 -13.37 -14.51 -8.12
CA PHE A 156 -12.81 -13.19 -7.90
C PHE A 156 -13.26 -12.57 -6.57
N ASN A 157 -14.53 -12.74 -6.16
CA ASN A 157 -15.03 -12.17 -4.92
C ASN A 157 -14.48 -12.88 -3.67
N GLU A 158 -14.18 -14.18 -3.79
CA GLU A 158 -13.59 -14.94 -2.68
C GLU A 158 -12.15 -14.50 -2.37
N VAL A 159 -11.41 -13.97 -3.39
CA VAL A 159 -10.05 -13.45 -3.19
C VAL A 159 -9.99 -12.36 -2.12
N PHE A 160 -11.06 -11.61 -1.92
CA PHE A 160 -11.09 -10.47 -0.99
C PHE A 160 -11.67 -10.80 0.39
N LYS A 161 -12.24 -11.99 0.57
CA LYS A 161 -12.84 -12.38 1.86
C LYS A 161 -11.76 -12.75 2.87
N ASP A 162 -11.94 -12.26 4.08
CA ASP A 162 -11.08 -12.55 5.23
C ASP A 162 -9.59 -12.31 4.96
N ARG A 163 -9.30 -11.24 4.22
CA ARG A 163 -7.95 -10.84 3.81
C ARG A 163 -7.55 -9.50 4.43
N ASP A 164 -6.27 -9.25 4.39
CA ASP A 164 -5.64 -7.98 4.73
C ASP A 164 -6.41 -6.78 4.12
N GLY A 165 -6.82 -5.84 4.95
CA GLY A 165 -7.63 -4.68 4.51
C GLY A 165 -6.91 -3.79 3.49
N ARG A 166 -5.58 -3.85 3.41
CA ARG A 166 -4.82 -3.12 2.38
C ARG A 166 -5.08 -3.68 0.98
N LEU A 167 -5.37 -4.98 0.86
CA LEU A 167 -5.80 -5.56 -0.42
C LEU A 167 -7.09 -4.90 -0.92
N LEU A 168 -8.07 -4.75 -0.02
CA LEU A 168 -9.34 -4.06 -0.32
C LEU A 168 -9.13 -2.59 -0.69
N ALA A 169 -8.19 -1.91 -0.02
CA ALA A 169 -7.86 -0.53 -0.32
C ALA A 169 -7.11 -0.36 -1.64
N MET A 170 -6.31 -1.35 -2.06
CA MET A 170 -5.42 -1.26 -3.22
C MET A 170 -6.03 -1.77 -4.51
N VAL A 171 -7.04 -2.64 -4.44
CA VAL A 171 -7.65 -3.30 -5.59
C VAL A 171 -9.13 -2.96 -5.70
N MET A 172 -9.60 -2.73 -6.91
CA MET A 172 -11.02 -2.55 -7.17
C MET A 172 -11.76 -3.88 -6.96
N HIS A 173 -12.78 -3.84 -6.13
CA HIS A 173 -13.62 -5.00 -5.79
C HIS A 173 -15.08 -4.59 -5.73
N THR A 174 -15.99 -5.57 -5.69
CA THR A 174 -17.42 -5.31 -5.54
C THR A 174 -17.69 -4.56 -4.23
N GLY A 175 -18.45 -3.46 -4.31
CA GLY A 175 -18.83 -2.62 -3.18
C GLY A 175 -17.85 -1.49 -2.86
N CYS A 176 -16.66 -1.41 -3.48
CA CYS A 176 -15.78 -0.25 -3.29
C CYS A 176 -16.32 0.99 -4.03
N LYS A 177 -15.94 2.17 -3.55
CA LYS A 177 -16.25 3.44 -4.23
C LYS A 177 -15.37 3.65 -5.44
N PHE A 178 -15.97 4.18 -6.49
CA PHE A 178 -15.33 4.56 -7.74
C PHE A 178 -15.79 5.96 -8.18
N LYS A 179 -15.58 6.32 -9.45
CA LYS A 179 -15.93 7.63 -10.02
C LYS A 179 -17.32 8.14 -9.55
N SER A 180 -17.39 9.42 -9.23
CA SER A 180 -18.62 10.08 -8.76
C SER A 180 -19.22 9.43 -7.50
N ASN A 181 -18.36 8.86 -6.64
CA ASN A 181 -18.76 8.12 -5.42
C ASN A 181 -19.76 6.98 -5.65
N SER A 182 -19.91 6.51 -6.88
CA SER A 182 -20.71 5.32 -7.18
C SER A 182 -20.06 4.06 -6.60
N LEU A 183 -20.90 3.14 -6.12
CA LEU A 183 -20.42 1.84 -5.70
C LEU A 183 -20.12 0.99 -6.92
N MET A 184 -19.00 0.29 -6.87
CA MET A 184 -18.65 -0.67 -7.92
C MET A 184 -19.39 -1.97 -7.73
N ASN A 185 -19.81 -2.52 -8.87
CA ASN A 185 -20.16 -3.91 -9.01
C ASN A 185 -19.18 -4.52 -10.00
N VAL A 186 -18.22 -5.29 -9.51
CA VAL A 186 -17.15 -5.85 -10.34
C VAL A 186 -17.69 -7.03 -11.12
N ARG A 187 -17.40 -7.01 -12.41
CA ARG A 187 -17.80 -8.09 -13.31
C ARG A 187 -17.14 -9.40 -12.90
N VAL A 188 -17.96 -10.38 -12.58
CA VAL A 188 -17.53 -11.78 -12.45
C VAL A 188 -17.51 -12.38 -13.86
N TYR A 189 -16.34 -12.82 -14.31
CA TYR A 189 -16.22 -13.57 -15.55
C TYR A 189 -16.67 -15.01 -15.31
N ASP A 190 -17.70 -15.43 -16.04
CA ASP A 190 -18.17 -16.81 -16.07
C ASP A 190 -17.80 -17.40 -17.45
N GLU A 191 -16.80 -18.27 -17.47
CA GLU A 191 -16.33 -18.90 -18.71
C GLU A 191 -17.40 -19.82 -19.33
N THR A 192 -18.43 -20.19 -18.57
CA THR A 192 -19.47 -21.16 -19.00
C THR A 192 -20.67 -20.50 -19.66
N GLY A 193 -20.80 -19.19 -19.59
CA GLY A 193 -21.93 -18.45 -20.14
C GLY A 193 -21.72 -17.98 -21.58
N THR A 194 -22.81 -17.90 -22.36
CA THR A 194 -22.80 -17.28 -23.69
C THR A 194 -22.50 -15.76 -23.54
N GLU A 195 -22.02 -15.14 -24.63
CA GLU A 195 -21.75 -13.70 -24.68
C GLU A 195 -23.01 -12.86 -24.31
N ALA A 196 -24.19 -13.31 -24.70
CA ALA A 196 -25.47 -12.65 -24.39
C ALA A 196 -25.80 -12.72 -22.88
N GLU A 197 -25.60 -13.88 -22.24
CA GLU A 197 -25.82 -14.07 -20.80
C GLU A 197 -24.82 -13.24 -19.99
N GLN A 198 -23.57 -13.20 -20.42
CA GLN A 198 -22.55 -12.37 -19.79
C GLN A 198 -22.85 -10.89 -19.93
N LYS A 199 -23.34 -10.45 -21.06
CA LYS A 199 -23.76 -9.07 -21.31
C LYS A 199 -24.95 -8.68 -20.43
N GLU A 200 -25.91 -9.55 -20.24
CA GLU A 200 -27.07 -9.32 -19.36
C GLU A 200 -26.66 -9.27 -17.88
N LYS A 201 -25.85 -10.25 -17.41
CA LYS A 201 -25.31 -10.23 -16.04
C LYS A 201 -24.49 -8.98 -15.72
N ASN A 202 -23.95 -8.34 -16.72
CA ASN A 202 -23.00 -7.24 -16.58
C ASN A 202 -23.54 -5.88 -17.03
N LYS A 203 -24.84 -5.77 -17.34
CA LYS A 203 -25.44 -4.54 -17.87
C LYS A 203 -25.38 -3.34 -16.92
N ASP A 204 -25.40 -3.60 -15.61
CA ASP A 204 -25.37 -2.58 -14.57
C ASP A 204 -23.97 -2.34 -13.97
N ILE A 205 -22.94 -2.86 -14.62
CA ILE A 205 -21.59 -2.80 -14.10
C ILE A 205 -20.87 -1.55 -14.59
N SER A 206 -20.58 -0.67 -13.66
CA SER A 206 -19.81 0.57 -13.87
C SER A 206 -18.30 0.38 -13.80
N SER A 207 -17.81 -0.85 -13.83
CA SER A 207 -16.43 -1.16 -13.50
C SER A 207 -15.50 -1.22 -14.69
N PRO A 208 -14.16 -1.13 -14.46
CA PRO A 208 -13.19 -1.54 -15.47
C PRO A 208 -13.44 -2.99 -15.84
N ARG A 209 -13.48 -3.26 -17.12
CA ARG A 209 -13.70 -4.61 -17.65
C ARG A 209 -12.46 -5.45 -17.35
N LEU A 210 -12.54 -6.41 -16.45
CA LEU A 210 -11.45 -7.33 -16.16
C LEU A 210 -11.06 -8.13 -17.41
N ASN A 211 -12.04 -8.45 -18.25
CA ASN A 211 -11.89 -9.19 -19.52
C ASN A 211 -12.64 -8.48 -20.65
N GLY A 212 -12.47 -7.19 -20.83
CA GLY A 212 -13.06 -6.47 -21.95
C GLY A 212 -12.25 -6.66 -23.23
N ASP A 213 -12.91 -6.58 -24.40
CA ASP A 213 -12.21 -6.46 -25.67
C ASP A 213 -11.51 -5.10 -25.76
N GLY A 214 -10.31 -5.11 -26.36
CA GLY A 214 -9.61 -3.89 -26.73
C GLY A 214 -8.76 -3.27 -25.64
N ILE A 215 -8.61 -1.95 -25.72
CA ILE A 215 -7.66 -1.13 -24.96
C ILE A 215 -7.95 -1.00 -23.46
N TYR A 216 -9.17 -1.36 -23.02
CA TYR A 216 -9.61 -1.23 -21.63
C TYR A 216 -9.36 -2.49 -20.78
N LYS A 217 -8.69 -3.47 -21.34
CA LYS A 217 -8.43 -4.75 -20.67
C LYS A 217 -7.36 -4.59 -19.61
N ASN A 218 -7.69 -4.88 -18.35
CA ASN A 218 -6.71 -5.11 -17.32
C ASN A 218 -6.18 -6.55 -17.42
N VAL A 219 -4.92 -6.69 -17.77
CA VAL A 219 -4.31 -8.00 -18.04
C VAL A 219 -4.04 -8.84 -16.80
N THR A 220 -4.04 -8.22 -15.61
CA THR A 220 -3.77 -8.93 -14.34
C THR A 220 -5.06 -9.38 -13.64
N GLY A 221 -6.20 -8.82 -14.00
CA GLY A 221 -7.47 -9.02 -13.31
C GLY A 221 -7.61 -8.21 -12.00
N PHE A 222 -6.52 -7.66 -11.44
CA PHE A 222 -6.50 -6.94 -10.17
C PHE A 222 -6.25 -5.46 -10.40
N HIS A 223 -7.29 -4.76 -10.80
CA HIS A 223 -7.23 -3.34 -11.15
C HIS A 223 -6.89 -2.48 -9.92
N THR A 224 -5.88 -1.61 -10.02
CA THR A 224 -5.48 -0.76 -8.91
C THR A 224 -6.54 0.29 -8.57
N ARG A 225 -6.70 0.56 -7.28
CA ARG A 225 -7.60 1.55 -6.71
C ARG A 225 -6.87 2.72 -6.06
N LEU A 226 -5.59 2.57 -5.73
CA LEU A 226 -4.80 3.65 -5.13
C LEU A 226 -4.55 4.79 -6.12
N GLY A 227 -4.73 6.03 -5.67
CA GLY A 227 -4.57 7.23 -6.49
C GLY A 227 -5.86 7.65 -7.22
N ILE A 228 -6.98 6.97 -6.99
CA ILE A 228 -8.23 7.29 -7.63
C ILE A 228 -9.02 8.31 -6.81
N ASP A 229 -9.21 9.48 -7.38
CA ASP A 229 -10.15 10.48 -6.90
C ASP A 229 -11.58 10.02 -7.19
N THR A 230 -12.33 9.65 -6.17
CA THR A 230 -13.72 9.19 -6.33
C THR A 230 -14.67 10.27 -6.79
N THR A 231 -14.29 11.55 -6.68
CA THR A 231 -15.07 12.69 -7.18
C THR A 231 -14.78 13.02 -8.65
N TYR A 232 -13.72 12.40 -9.21
CA TYR A 232 -13.29 12.61 -10.58
C TYR A 232 -14.40 12.25 -11.60
N VAL A 233 -14.60 13.13 -12.55
CA VAL A 233 -15.57 12.93 -13.64
C VAL A 233 -14.84 12.63 -14.96
N THR A 234 -14.01 13.58 -15.44
CA THR A 234 -13.17 13.40 -16.63
C THR A 234 -12.00 14.39 -16.61
N GLY A 235 -10.85 14.01 -17.16
CA GLY A 235 -9.69 14.89 -17.37
C GLY A 235 -8.77 14.97 -16.16
N ASN A 236 -8.49 16.18 -15.73
CA ASN A 236 -7.52 16.47 -14.68
C ASN A 236 -8.07 16.16 -13.28
N CYS A 237 -7.21 15.71 -12.37
CA CYS A 237 -7.56 15.46 -10.98
C CYS A 237 -6.55 16.11 -10.02
N GLU A 238 -6.94 16.17 -8.74
CA GLU A 238 -6.19 16.82 -7.68
C GLU A 238 -5.67 15.81 -6.65
N THR A 239 -5.72 14.50 -6.95
CA THR A 239 -5.25 13.47 -6.01
C THR A 239 -3.87 13.81 -5.49
N ALA A 240 -3.75 13.94 -4.18
CA ALA A 240 -2.50 14.28 -3.51
C ALA A 240 -1.47 13.15 -3.66
N HIS A 241 -0.19 13.52 -3.78
CA HIS A 241 0.89 12.54 -3.86
C HIS A 241 1.67 12.46 -2.55
N VAL A 242 1.60 11.32 -1.89
CA VAL A 242 2.38 11.01 -0.68
C VAL A 242 3.83 10.77 -1.05
N MET A 243 4.75 11.56 -0.49
CA MET A 243 6.19 11.44 -0.74
C MET A 243 6.93 10.79 0.43
N CYS A 244 6.47 11.03 1.66
CA CYS A 244 7.07 10.46 2.86
C CYS A 244 6.02 10.33 3.97
N ARG A 245 6.03 9.21 4.69
CA ARG A 245 5.07 8.95 5.77
C ARG A 245 5.69 8.16 6.91
N TYR A 246 5.11 8.29 8.11
CA TYR A 246 5.59 7.67 9.34
C TYR A 246 5.76 6.16 9.25
N ALA A 247 4.82 5.46 8.61
CA ALA A 247 4.89 4.01 8.43
C ALA A 247 6.18 3.53 7.75
N GLU A 248 6.78 4.34 6.88
CA GLU A 248 8.08 4.02 6.27
C GLU A 248 9.19 3.99 7.31
N GLY A 249 9.23 4.99 8.22
CA GLY A 249 10.21 5.00 9.31
C GLY A 249 10.07 3.78 10.24
N LEU A 250 8.83 3.33 10.51
CA LEU A 250 8.57 2.11 11.28
C LEU A 250 9.14 0.86 10.58
N LEU A 251 8.95 0.77 9.26
CA LEU A 251 9.47 -0.35 8.47
C LEU A 251 11.00 -0.32 8.39
N CYS A 252 11.61 0.85 8.17
CA CYS A 252 13.07 0.99 8.20
C CYS A 252 13.67 0.52 9.53
N TYR A 253 13.04 0.89 10.65
CA TYR A 253 13.49 0.47 11.98
C TYR A 253 13.38 -1.05 12.17
N ALA A 254 12.24 -1.63 11.77
CA ALA A 254 12.01 -3.07 11.88
C ALA A 254 13.00 -3.89 11.04
N GLU A 255 13.27 -3.44 9.82
CA GLU A 255 14.20 -4.08 8.89
C GLU A 255 15.64 -3.99 9.43
N ALA A 256 16.10 -2.81 9.87
CA ALA A 256 17.42 -2.65 10.47
C ALA A 256 17.60 -3.53 11.72
N ALA A 257 16.58 -3.63 12.57
CA ALA A 257 16.61 -4.51 13.72
C ALA A 257 16.72 -6.00 13.32
N ALA A 258 16.03 -6.40 12.25
CA ALA A 258 16.12 -7.76 11.71
C ALA A 258 17.52 -8.04 11.14
N GLU A 259 18.08 -7.11 10.38
CA GLU A 259 19.44 -7.22 9.81
C GLU A 259 20.53 -7.35 10.88
N LEU A 260 20.32 -6.72 12.04
CA LEU A 260 21.21 -6.82 13.21
C LEU A 260 20.94 -8.07 14.08
N GLY A 261 19.93 -8.89 13.75
CA GLY A 261 19.49 -9.98 14.61
C GLY A 261 18.87 -9.52 15.94
N GLN A 262 18.39 -8.27 16.01
CA GLN A 262 17.81 -7.66 17.22
C GLN A 262 16.28 -7.54 17.13
N TYR A 263 15.66 -8.09 16.08
CA TYR A 263 14.21 -8.08 15.94
C TYR A 263 13.58 -8.98 17.02
N ASN A 264 12.74 -8.41 17.84
CA ASN A 264 12.07 -9.06 18.95
C ASN A 264 10.68 -8.45 19.18
N ASP A 265 9.95 -8.94 20.18
CA ASP A 265 8.60 -8.48 20.50
C ASP A 265 8.53 -6.98 20.79
N ASN A 266 9.54 -6.39 21.45
CA ASN A 266 9.57 -4.96 21.73
C ASN A 266 9.69 -4.12 20.44
N VAL A 267 10.50 -4.57 19.49
CA VAL A 267 10.61 -3.95 18.17
C VAL A 267 9.30 -4.09 17.42
N ALA A 268 8.73 -5.28 17.39
CA ALA A 268 7.47 -5.55 16.72
C ALA A 268 6.31 -4.71 17.27
N GLU A 269 6.20 -4.58 18.60
CA GLU A 269 5.20 -3.74 19.28
C GLU A 269 5.23 -2.28 18.82
N LYS A 270 6.42 -1.74 18.61
CA LYS A 270 6.61 -0.36 18.15
C LYS A 270 6.39 -0.18 16.63
N THR A 271 6.54 -1.25 15.84
CA THR A 271 6.65 -1.17 14.37
C THR A 271 5.57 -1.97 13.65
N LEU A 272 5.72 -3.29 13.55
CA LEU A 272 4.84 -4.13 12.75
C LEU A 272 3.45 -4.32 13.37
N LYS A 273 3.34 -4.36 14.68
CA LYS A 273 2.04 -4.54 15.36
C LYS A 273 1.04 -3.44 15.00
N PRO A 274 1.34 -2.14 15.15
CA PRO A 274 0.41 -1.09 14.77
C PRO A 274 0.08 -1.09 13.26
N LEU A 275 1.03 -1.48 12.41
CA LEU A 275 0.79 -1.60 10.97
C LEU A 275 -0.16 -2.75 10.63
N ARG A 276 0.01 -3.93 11.27
CA ARG A 276 -0.90 -5.07 11.13
C ARG A 276 -2.29 -4.76 11.68
N GLN A 277 -2.36 -4.11 12.85
CA GLN A 277 -3.64 -3.67 13.43
C GLN A 277 -4.41 -2.74 12.49
N ARG A 278 -3.73 -1.77 11.88
CA ARG A 278 -4.34 -0.91 10.87
C ARG A 278 -4.86 -1.70 9.67
N ALA A 279 -4.15 -2.72 9.25
CA ALA A 279 -4.55 -3.59 8.14
C ALA A 279 -5.66 -4.60 8.51
N GLY A 280 -6.07 -4.65 9.79
CA GLY A 280 -7.04 -5.62 10.29
C GLY A 280 -6.53 -7.04 10.36
N VAL A 281 -5.22 -7.21 10.30
CA VAL A 281 -4.55 -8.51 10.39
C VAL A 281 -4.17 -8.79 11.85
N VAL A 282 -4.46 -9.98 12.32
CA VAL A 282 -4.04 -10.42 13.66
C VAL A 282 -2.53 -10.32 13.78
N TYR A 283 -2.08 -9.67 14.85
CA TYR A 283 -0.67 -9.61 15.18
C TYR A 283 -0.28 -10.86 15.96
N VAL A 284 0.68 -11.59 15.43
CA VAL A 284 1.33 -12.71 16.11
C VAL A 284 2.73 -12.25 16.50
N THR A 285 3.15 -12.51 17.74
CA THR A 285 4.51 -12.13 18.19
C THR A 285 5.56 -12.94 17.44
N PRO A 286 6.77 -12.40 17.21
CA PRO A 286 7.84 -13.15 16.55
C PRO A 286 8.13 -14.50 17.19
N ALA A 287 8.08 -14.58 18.52
CA ALA A 287 8.30 -15.83 19.25
C ALA A 287 7.21 -16.89 19.02
N ALA A 288 5.99 -16.47 18.67
CA ALA A 288 4.85 -17.35 18.42
C ALA A 288 4.53 -17.53 16.92
N ASP A 289 5.21 -16.81 16.04
CA ASP A 289 4.99 -16.91 14.61
C ASP A 289 5.72 -18.12 14.03
N PRO A 290 5.01 -19.16 13.54
CA PRO A 290 5.66 -20.36 12.99
C PRO A 290 6.43 -20.07 11.70
N HIS A 291 6.23 -18.91 11.09
CA HIS A 291 6.92 -18.45 9.87
C HIS A 291 8.11 -17.54 10.18
N PHE A 292 8.42 -17.28 11.44
CA PHE A 292 9.57 -16.50 11.87
C PHE A 292 10.67 -17.40 12.49
N PRO A 293 11.96 -17.17 12.19
CA PRO A 293 12.49 -16.25 11.19
C PRO A 293 12.17 -16.75 9.77
N PHE A 294 11.96 -15.83 8.86
CA PHE A 294 11.76 -16.19 7.45
C PHE A 294 12.92 -17.04 6.95
N GLN A 295 12.72 -18.35 6.89
CA GLN A 295 13.70 -19.26 6.31
C GLN A 295 13.61 -19.11 4.79
N GLY A 296 14.59 -18.38 4.25
CA GLY A 296 14.92 -18.50 2.85
C GLY A 296 14.13 -17.59 1.90
N LEU A 297 14.50 -16.33 1.85
CA LEU A 297 14.73 -15.80 0.52
C LEU A 297 16.08 -16.40 0.06
N PRO A 298 16.14 -17.08 -1.10
CA PRO A 298 17.44 -17.46 -1.64
C PRO A 298 18.27 -16.18 -1.81
N PRO A 299 19.59 -16.23 -1.57
CA PRO A 299 20.44 -15.11 -1.90
C PRO A 299 20.21 -14.74 -3.37
N ALA A 300 20.02 -13.45 -3.61
CA ALA A 300 19.81 -12.88 -4.93
C ALA A 300 20.97 -13.19 -5.87
#